data_650935b703da065db3561b0cd9484e2e
#
_entry.id   650935b703da065db3561b0cd9484e2e
#
_cell.length_a   1.000
_cell.length_b   1.000
_cell.length_c   1.000
_cell.angle_alpha   90.00
_cell.angle_beta   90.00
_cell.angle_gamma   90.00
#
_symmetry.space_group_name_H-M   'P 1'
#
loop_
_entity.id
_entity.type
_entity.pdbx_description
1 polymer ?
#
loop_
_entity_poly.entity_id
_entity_poly.type
_entity_poly.pdbx_seq_one_letter_code
_entity_poly.pdbx_strand_id
1 'polypeptide(L)'
;DPEMSRGLGDVYKRQTHTVRTRDITVDKVWADNNSTSRPTSVNVQLYANGSAFGTAVTLEDANHWTYTWNDLPYNEAGQEIAYTVKEVAVPQGYGVSYSPMTVDTTTGNGSITVTNSYPSTTRTVTKVWDDQNNNDRKRPTSIQVQLMYDGNVYDTVTLSETNHWTYTWTELPKYSDVAANTEYVYTVKEVDVPAGYIVSYVKKNASGTTVTAEDAGENGVFEVRNSYTTQKGDIEVEKKWVGDNLAADDHSAITVTLYKNGVATAKTLKLDKTNNWKGTFTDLDKYENGVEISYSVRETEVANYVASYAPASGSIGDTIVVTNTYAPAKLVLTKTVAGGVSKTDAEQTIRFEVVEDATGTKTTYSLADFSYDTASKTWTKEISCNAGSYTVNEIASDVDGYTLSKITYVVDAQTAVEGKTASVVIGDHATANVAYTNKYDKITTETT
;
A
#
# COMPACT_ATOMS: atom_id res chain seq x y z
N ASP A 1 82.56 91.42 67.89
CA ASP A 1 81.85 90.30 68.49
C ASP A 1 80.95 89.60 67.49
N PRO A 2 80.92 88.32 67.47
CA PRO A 2 80.30 87.49 66.37
C PRO A 2 78.94 86.97 66.76
N GLU A 3 78.05 86.94 65.93
CA GLU A 3 76.96 86.10 66.18
C GLU A 3 76.60 85.20 64.93
N MET A 4 76.40 84.03 65.35
CA MET A 4 76.18 82.85 64.54
C MET A 4 74.91 82.89 63.66
N SER A 5 75.09 82.62 62.39
CA SER A 5 73.99 82.26 61.54
C SER A 5 73.70 80.74 61.68
N ARG A 6 72.54 80.38 62.23
CA ARG A 6 72.00 79.03 62.22
C ARG A 6 71.40 78.76 60.88
N GLY A 7 71.99 77.81 60.20
CA GLY A 7 71.40 77.29 58.99
C GLY A 7 70.10 76.54 59.22
N LEU A 8 69.07 76.96 58.60
CA LEU A 8 67.81 76.18 58.44
C LEU A 8 68.04 75.12 57.35
N GLY A 9 68.21 73.92 57.81
CA GLY A 9 68.17 72.79 56.90
C GLY A 9 66.76 72.61 56.33
N ASP A 10 66.60 72.87 55.05
CA ASP A 10 65.39 72.52 54.29
C ASP A 10 65.19 71.02 54.32
N VAL A 11 64.16 70.55 55.07
CA VAL A 11 63.68 69.20 55.01
C VAL A 11 62.73 69.08 53.81
N TYR A 12 63.29 68.66 52.69
CA TYR A 12 62.47 68.26 51.55
C TYR A 12 61.77 66.95 51.90
N LYS A 13 60.49 67.02 52.27
CA LYS A 13 59.60 65.84 52.27
C LYS A 13 59.36 65.43 50.79
N ARG A 14 60.00 64.38 50.35
CA ARG A 14 59.59 63.71 49.14
C ARG A 14 58.21 63.16 49.35
N GLN A 15 57.17 63.77 48.76
CA GLN A 15 55.91 63.19 48.62
C GLN A 15 55.97 62.14 47.45
N THR A 16 55.97 60.89 47.79
CA THR A 16 55.74 59.82 46.80
C THR A 16 54.27 59.79 46.53
N HIS A 17 53.87 60.31 45.40
CA HIS A 17 52.51 60.07 44.85
C HIS A 17 52.46 58.62 44.33
N THR A 18 51.81 57.73 45.07
CA THR A 18 51.44 56.41 44.58
C THR A 18 50.24 56.59 43.63
N VAL A 19 50.42 56.20 42.37
CA VAL A 19 49.33 56.18 41.40
C VAL A 19 48.33 55.16 41.93
N ARG A 20 47.06 55.56 42.09
CA ARG A 20 46.02 54.69 42.53
C ARG A 20 45.65 53.75 41.33
N THR A 21 45.72 52.46 41.55
CA THR A 21 45.37 51.44 40.60
C THR A 21 44.19 50.63 41.10
N ARG A 22 43.58 49.87 40.20
CA ARG A 22 42.57 48.89 40.53
C ARG A 22 42.75 47.67 39.62
N ASP A 23 42.26 46.53 40.06
CA ASP A 23 42.08 45.33 39.23
C ASP A 23 40.68 45.30 38.71
N ILE A 24 40.50 44.78 37.46
CA ILE A 24 39.20 44.53 36.86
C ILE A 24 39.15 43.11 36.42
N THR A 25 38.16 42.36 36.91
CA THR A 25 37.87 40.97 36.52
C THR A 25 36.71 40.95 35.57
N VAL A 26 36.86 40.18 34.49
CA VAL A 26 35.74 39.81 33.60
C VAL A 26 35.39 38.34 33.83
N ASP A 27 34.12 38.07 34.01
CA ASP A 27 33.57 36.72 34.10
C ASP A 27 32.63 36.46 32.92
N LYS A 28 32.83 35.33 32.22
CA LYS A 28 31.98 34.89 31.14
C LYS A 28 30.93 33.94 31.67
N VAL A 29 29.66 34.23 31.34
CA VAL A 29 28.50 33.40 31.68
C VAL A 29 27.83 32.93 30.39
N TRP A 30 27.45 31.67 30.35
CA TRP A 30 26.69 31.06 29.28
C TRP A 30 25.26 30.76 29.74
N ALA A 31 24.27 31.44 29.14
CA ALA A 31 22.84 31.21 29.35
C ALA A 31 22.28 30.45 28.14
N ASP A 32 22.72 29.21 27.93
CA ASP A 32 22.49 28.42 26.74
C ASP A 32 22.11 26.95 27.03
N ASN A 33 21.77 26.62 28.28
CA ASN A 33 21.41 25.26 28.71
C ASN A 33 22.46 24.19 28.31
N ASN A 34 23.75 24.54 28.32
CA ASN A 34 24.86 23.69 27.86
C ASN A 34 24.73 23.29 26.38
N SER A 35 24.31 24.22 25.53
CA SER A 35 24.21 24.01 24.10
C SER A 35 25.50 23.43 23.50
N THR A 36 25.33 22.46 22.61
CA THR A 36 26.44 21.89 21.80
C THR A 36 27.04 22.93 20.84
N SER A 37 26.32 24.00 20.58
CA SER A 37 26.79 25.13 19.75
C SER A 37 27.71 26.10 20.49
N ARG A 38 27.94 25.92 21.82
CA ARG A 38 28.85 26.76 22.60
C ARG A 38 30.25 26.64 22.03
N PRO A 39 30.91 27.77 21.70
CA PRO A 39 32.30 27.75 21.26
C PRO A 39 33.23 27.39 22.41
N THR A 40 34.41 26.89 22.11
CA THR A 40 35.43 26.52 23.09
C THR A 40 36.11 27.72 23.72
N SER A 41 36.03 28.91 23.11
CA SER A 41 36.58 30.16 23.61
C SER A 41 35.88 31.38 23.01
N VAL A 42 36.00 32.54 23.70
CA VAL A 42 35.65 33.86 23.18
C VAL A 42 36.75 34.86 23.50
N ASN A 43 36.88 35.91 22.71
CA ASN A 43 37.83 37.00 22.97
C ASN A 43 37.07 38.22 23.45
N VAL A 44 37.55 38.81 24.54
CA VAL A 44 37.01 40.05 25.13
C VAL A 44 38.06 41.15 25.11
N GLN A 45 37.63 42.38 24.79
CA GLN A 45 38.47 43.57 24.77
C GLN A 45 38.06 44.50 25.91
N LEU A 46 39.05 44.92 26.70
CA LEU A 46 38.86 46.00 27.69
C LEU A 46 38.87 47.36 27.00
N TYR A 47 38.02 48.24 27.47
CA TYR A 47 37.93 49.66 27.04
C TYR A 47 38.08 50.57 28.25
N ALA A 48 38.85 51.63 28.08
CA ALA A 48 39.04 52.74 29.06
C ALA A 48 38.44 54.00 28.41
N ASN A 49 37.48 54.66 29.07
CA ASN A 49 36.76 55.81 28.51
C ASN A 49 36.29 55.66 27.07
N GLY A 50 35.86 54.46 26.73
CA GLY A 50 35.32 54.11 25.37
C GLY A 50 36.40 53.78 24.33
N SER A 51 37.69 53.88 24.64
CA SER A 51 38.81 53.51 23.78
C SER A 51 39.38 52.14 24.18
N ALA A 52 39.75 51.30 23.17
CA ALA A 52 40.34 50.00 23.43
C ALA A 52 41.62 50.12 24.25
N PHE A 53 41.75 49.37 25.35
CA PHE A 53 42.85 49.35 26.25
C PHE A 53 43.54 47.99 26.24
N GLY A 54 44.83 47.99 25.90
CA GLY A 54 45.63 46.76 25.78
C GLY A 54 45.15 45.86 24.63
N THR A 55 45.50 44.58 24.72
CA THR A 55 45.07 43.53 23.75
C THR A 55 43.87 42.77 24.28
N ALA A 56 43.05 42.24 23.35
CA ALA A 56 41.97 41.35 23.69
C ALA A 56 42.49 40.07 24.37
N VAL A 57 41.74 39.55 25.34
CA VAL A 57 42.06 38.32 26.08
C VAL A 57 41.09 37.22 25.75
N THR A 58 41.57 35.97 25.80
CA THR A 58 40.76 34.79 25.55
C THR A 58 40.16 34.26 26.83
N LEU A 59 38.83 34.03 26.83
CA LEU A 59 38.12 33.34 27.88
C LEU A 59 37.73 31.94 27.38
N GLU A 60 38.09 30.93 28.16
CA GLU A 60 37.90 29.50 27.83
C GLU A 60 37.85 28.66 29.10
N ASP A 61 37.53 27.36 28.96
CA ASP A 61 37.41 26.46 30.11
C ASP A 61 38.71 26.35 30.91
N ALA A 62 39.89 26.42 30.27
CA ALA A 62 41.21 26.34 30.91
C ALA A 62 41.47 27.49 31.90
N ASN A 63 40.87 28.65 31.69
CA ASN A 63 40.93 29.78 32.62
C ASN A 63 39.63 30.01 33.39
N HIS A 64 38.77 28.97 33.45
CA HIS A 64 37.46 29.02 34.11
C HIS A 64 36.55 30.16 33.61
N TRP A 65 36.71 30.56 32.35
CA TRP A 65 35.94 31.62 31.71
C TRP A 65 36.10 32.99 32.41
N THR A 66 37.26 33.25 33.06
CA THR A 66 37.53 34.49 33.78
C THR A 66 38.93 35.04 33.44
N TYR A 67 39.09 36.36 33.55
CA TYR A 67 40.38 37.03 33.40
C TYR A 67 40.41 38.29 34.23
N THR A 68 41.57 38.60 34.83
CA THR A 68 41.77 39.83 35.63
C THR A 68 42.89 40.68 35.04
N TRP A 69 42.59 41.91 34.68
CA TRP A 69 43.56 42.92 34.36
C TRP A 69 44.01 43.56 35.68
N ASN A 70 45.29 43.46 36.01
CA ASN A 70 45.86 43.97 37.26
C ASN A 70 46.46 45.38 37.08
N ASP A 71 46.54 46.13 38.17
CA ASP A 71 47.21 47.43 38.26
C ASP A 71 46.73 48.46 37.22
N LEU A 72 45.49 48.45 36.85
CA LEU A 72 44.90 49.40 35.89
C LEU A 72 44.85 50.81 36.52
N PRO A 73 45.15 51.89 35.80
CA PRO A 73 45.03 53.27 36.31
C PRO A 73 43.62 53.54 36.80
N TYR A 74 43.49 54.13 38.02
CA TYR A 74 42.17 54.46 38.58
C TYR A 74 41.61 55.75 37.96
N ASN A 75 42.52 56.77 37.79
CA ASN A 75 42.16 58.09 37.29
C ASN A 75 43.00 58.48 36.07
N GLU A 76 42.41 59.25 35.17
CA GLU A 76 43.09 59.96 34.10
C GLU A 76 42.64 61.41 34.12
N ALA A 77 43.64 62.38 34.13
CA ALA A 77 43.40 63.79 34.21
C ALA A 77 42.47 64.20 35.37
N GLY A 78 42.56 63.49 36.52
CA GLY A 78 41.80 63.77 37.75
C GLY A 78 40.38 63.19 37.74
N GLN A 79 39.96 62.54 36.70
CA GLN A 79 38.65 61.86 36.59
C GLN A 79 38.83 60.36 36.73
N GLU A 80 37.87 59.66 37.34
CA GLU A 80 37.80 58.18 37.34
C GLU A 80 37.61 57.63 35.95
N ILE A 81 38.45 56.63 35.60
CA ILE A 81 38.35 55.98 34.30
C ILE A 81 37.14 55.01 34.28
N ALA A 82 36.26 55.22 33.33
CA ALA A 82 35.15 54.31 33.07
C ALA A 82 35.63 53.09 32.23
N TYR A 83 35.78 51.95 32.92
CA TYR A 83 36.12 50.67 32.24
C TYR A 83 34.89 49.92 31.84
N THR A 84 34.95 49.40 30.62
CA THR A 84 33.92 48.49 30.05
C THR A 84 34.61 47.36 29.29
N VAL A 85 33.90 46.27 29.04
CA VAL A 85 34.39 45.18 28.21
C VAL A 85 33.42 44.94 27.04
N LYS A 86 33.96 44.47 25.93
CA LYS A 86 33.15 44.00 24.79
C LYS A 86 33.74 42.70 24.28
N GLU A 87 32.88 41.78 23.89
CA GLU A 87 33.25 40.60 23.14
C GLU A 87 33.65 41.02 21.71
N VAL A 88 34.80 40.53 21.23
CA VAL A 88 35.36 40.94 19.93
C VAL A 88 34.47 40.48 18.77
N ALA A 89 33.94 39.26 18.87
CA ALA A 89 32.99 38.69 17.94
C ALA A 89 32.01 37.79 18.70
N VAL A 90 30.73 38.12 18.64
CA VAL A 90 29.67 37.33 19.26
C VAL A 90 29.49 36.06 18.43
N PRO A 91 29.50 34.85 19.03
CA PRO A 91 29.29 33.61 18.31
C PRO A 91 27.93 33.59 17.60
N GLN A 92 27.87 32.92 16.44
CA GLN A 92 26.66 32.83 15.64
C GLN A 92 25.51 32.24 16.44
N GLY A 93 24.34 32.85 16.38
CA GLY A 93 23.12 32.44 17.08
C GLY A 93 23.08 32.90 18.55
N TYR A 94 24.15 33.49 19.08
CA TYR A 94 24.17 34.03 20.43
C TYR A 94 23.85 35.52 20.46
N GLY A 95 23.15 35.93 21.49
CA GLY A 95 23.06 37.32 21.92
C GLY A 95 24.05 37.57 23.05
N VAL A 96 24.60 38.79 23.17
CA VAL A 96 25.52 39.18 24.24
C VAL A 96 24.94 40.32 25.06
N SER A 97 25.14 40.25 26.36
CA SER A 97 24.87 41.36 27.30
C SER A 97 26.03 41.55 28.25
N TYR A 98 26.19 42.79 28.71
CA TYR A 98 27.24 43.20 29.60
C TYR A 98 26.65 43.78 30.88
N SER A 99 27.10 43.31 32.06
CA SER A 99 26.73 43.97 33.32
C SER A 99 27.38 45.35 33.43
N PRO A 100 26.80 46.29 34.15
CA PRO A 100 27.56 47.41 34.65
C PRO A 100 28.74 46.91 35.52
N MET A 101 29.84 47.65 35.55
CA MET A 101 30.95 47.31 36.43
C MET A 101 30.50 47.47 37.91
N THR A 102 30.60 46.36 38.64
CA THR A 102 30.43 46.39 40.10
C THR A 102 31.77 46.66 40.75
N VAL A 103 31.82 47.52 41.79
CA VAL A 103 33.06 47.90 42.51
C VAL A 103 33.00 47.35 43.92
N ASP A 104 34.02 46.58 44.30
CA ASP A 104 34.23 46.16 45.68
C ASP A 104 34.61 47.39 46.51
N THR A 105 33.81 47.78 47.47
CA THR A 105 34.01 48.99 48.29
C THR A 105 35.19 48.87 49.21
N THR A 106 35.72 47.68 49.47
CA THR A 106 36.87 47.44 50.32
C THR A 106 38.18 47.56 49.57
N THR A 107 38.27 46.98 48.37
CA THR A 107 39.48 46.91 47.56
C THR A 107 39.52 47.98 46.48
N GLY A 108 38.35 48.46 46.00
CA GLY A 108 38.19 49.34 44.86
C GLY A 108 38.30 48.64 43.54
N ASN A 109 38.40 47.28 43.51
CA ASN A 109 38.48 46.47 42.33
C ASN A 109 37.13 46.37 41.64
N GLY A 110 37.14 46.21 40.31
CA GLY A 110 35.92 46.06 39.46
C GLY A 110 35.66 44.63 38.99
N SER A 111 34.39 44.33 38.81
CA SER A 111 33.96 43.07 38.14
C SER A 111 32.91 43.39 37.08
N ILE A 112 33.04 42.76 35.93
CA ILE A 112 32.10 42.86 34.78
C ILE A 112 31.76 41.47 34.31
N THR A 113 30.46 41.20 34.15
CA THR A 113 29.98 39.92 33.60
C THR A 113 29.60 40.09 32.14
N VAL A 114 30.09 39.19 31.27
CA VAL A 114 29.71 39.06 29.90
C VAL A 114 28.82 37.82 29.77
N THR A 115 27.56 37.99 29.45
CA THR A 115 26.61 36.88 29.34
C THR A 115 26.24 36.66 27.88
N ASN A 116 26.48 35.43 27.36
CA ASN A 116 25.96 35.01 26.08
C ASN A 116 24.74 34.10 26.29
N SER A 117 23.65 34.44 25.59
CA SER A 117 22.41 33.65 25.56
C SER A 117 22.21 33.05 24.17
N TYR A 118 21.77 31.79 24.13
CA TYR A 118 21.42 31.11 22.88
C TYR A 118 19.92 30.84 22.85
N PRO A 119 19.11 31.74 22.30
CA PRO A 119 17.69 31.49 22.09
C PRO A 119 17.54 30.40 21.03
N SER A 120 17.07 29.23 21.44
CA SER A 120 16.90 28.09 20.55
C SER A 120 15.43 27.78 20.32
N THR A 121 15.16 27.05 19.25
CA THR A 121 13.86 26.56 18.88
C THR A 121 13.97 25.10 18.41
N THR A 122 12.85 24.44 18.16
CA THR A 122 12.81 23.09 17.59
C THR A 122 11.99 23.06 16.32
N ARG A 123 12.28 22.14 15.43
CA ARG A 123 11.45 21.79 14.28
C ARG A 123 11.38 20.28 14.14
N THR A 124 10.22 19.78 13.82
CA THR A 124 10.03 18.36 13.56
C THR A 124 9.67 18.16 12.10
N VAL A 125 10.21 17.13 11.48
CA VAL A 125 9.75 16.66 10.17
C VAL A 125 9.12 15.28 10.32
N THR A 126 7.99 15.08 9.64
CA THR A 126 7.29 13.78 9.57
C THR A 126 7.02 13.46 8.12
N LYS A 127 7.35 12.24 7.71
CA LYS A 127 7.03 11.75 6.38
C LYS A 127 5.65 11.09 6.36
N VAL A 128 4.84 11.44 5.38
CA VAL A 128 3.55 10.82 5.11
C VAL A 128 3.55 10.21 3.72
N TRP A 129 3.11 8.98 3.62
CA TRP A 129 2.94 8.27 2.36
C TRP A 129 1.46 8.14 2.02
N ASP A 130 1.07 8.67 0.86
CA ASP A 130 -0.28 8.55 0.28
C ASP A 130 -0.18 7.68 -0.98
N ASP A 131 -0.08 6.37 -0.77
CA ASP A 131 0.23 5.38 -1.80
C ASP A 131 -0.52 4.05 -1.57
N GLN A 132 -1.72 4.14 -0.95
CA GLN A 132 -2.53 2.97 -0.60
C GLN A 132 -1.73 1.91 0.16
N ASN A 133 -1.00 2.36 1.19
CA ASN A 133 -0.16 1.50 2.02
C ASN A 133 0.93 0.74 1.24
N ASN A 134 1.58 1.43 0.29
CA ASN A 134 2.62 0.86 -0.57
C ASN A 134 2.13 -0.33 -1.41
N ASN A 135 0.89 -0.23 -1.91
CA ASN A 135 0.24 -1.31 -2.65
C ASN A 135 1.06 -1.79 -3.85
N ASP A 136 1.71 -0.89 -4.58
CA ASP A 136 2.53 -1.19 -5.75
C ASP A 136 4.02 -1.45 -5.42
N ARG A 137 4.39 -1.47 -4.12
CA ARG A 137 5.77 -1.60 -3.62
C ARG A 137 6.76 -0.62 -4.25
N LYS A 138 6.34 0.63 -4.43
CA LYS A 138 7.19 1.70 -4.96
C LYS A 138 7.85 2.54 -3.88
N ARG A 139 7.39 2.45 -2.61
CA ARG A 139 7.95 3.18 -1.49
C ARG A 139 9.38 2.70 -1.23
N PRO A 140 10.36 3.62 -1.16
CA PRO A 140 11.73 3.29 -0.79
C PRO A 140 11.82 2.95 0.70
N THR A 141 12.91 2.34 1.11
CA THR A 141 13.19 2.02 2.52
C THR A 141 13.55 3.24 3.35
N SER A 142 13.99 4.31 2.71
CA SER A 142 14.36 5.59 3.34
C SER A 142 14.30 6.72 2.33
N ILE A 143 14.19 7.95 2.84
CA ILE A 143 14.37 9.20 2.10
C ILE A 143 15.32 10.11 2.86
N GLN A 144 15.87 11.11 2.17
CA GLN A 144 16.60 12.20 2.82
C GLN A 144 15.78 13.49 2.78
N VAL A 145 15.79 14.21 3.90
CA VAL A 145 15.16 15.52 4.02
C VAL A 145 16.19 16.52 4.53
N GLN A 146 16.27 17.64 3.85
CA GLN A 146 17.08 18.79 4.26
C GLN A 146 16.23 19.74 5.08
N LEU A 147 16.75 20.17 6.22
CA LEU A 147 16.32 21.39 6.89
C LEU A 147 17.05 22.57 6.26
N MET A 148 16.31 23.57 5.86
CA MET A 148 16.80 24.78 5.22
C MET A 148 16.56 25.96 6.16
N TYR A 149 17.45 26.95 6.16
CA TYR A 149 17.20 28.25 6.75
C TYR A 149 17.61 29.33 5.74
N ASP A 150 16.78 30.32 5.55
CA ASP A 150 17.00 31.42 4.61
C ASP A 150 17.54 30.95 3.23
N GLY A 151 17.03 29.79 2.75
CA GLY A 151 17.41 29.20 1.47
C GLY A 151 18.69 28.37 1.47
N ASN A 152 19.41 28.27 2.58
CA ASN A 152 20.62 27.47 2.73
C ASN A 152 20.35 26.15 3.45
N VAL A 153 21.10 25.09 3.12
CA VAL A 153 21.00 23.82 3.83
C VAL A 153 21.61 23.96 5.22
N TYR A 154 20.81 23.70 6.25
CA TYR A 154 21.30 23.63 7.64
C TYR A 154 21.76 22.22 8.00
N ASP A 155 20.93 21.22 7.72
CA ASP A 155 21.19 19.81 8.05
C ASP A 155 20.49 18.90 7.07
N THR A 156 20.93 17.64 6.96
CA THR A 156 20.30 16.60 6.15
C THR A 156 20.10 15.34 6.99
N VAL A 157 18.87 14.89 7.09
CA VAL A 157 18.49 13.71 7.88
C VAL A 157 17.87 12.63 7.02
N THR A 158 18.03 11.37 7.46
CA THR A 158 17.39 10.22 6.81
C THR A 158 16.14 9.83 7.59
N LEU A 159 15.01 9.73 6.90
CA LEU A 159 13.76 9.22 7.43
C LEU A 159 13.51 7.80 6.90
N SER A 160 13.11 6.89 7.79
CA SER A 160 12.87 5.49 7.49
C SER A 160 11.94 4.87 8.53
N GLU A 161 11.60 3.61 8.37
CA GLU A 161 10.82 2.86 9.36
C GLU A 161 11.50 2.81 10.75
N THR A 162 12.82 2.78 10.81
CA THR A 162 13.60 2.73 12.07
C THR A 162 13.40 3.94 12.97
N ASN A 163 13.15 5.11 12.41
CA ASN A 163 12.81 6.32 13.17
C ASN A 163 11.35 6.73 13.01
N HIS A 164 10.48 5.76 12.63
CA HIS A 164 9.05 5.98 12.42
C HIS A 164 8.76 7.14 11.45
N TRP A 165 9.64 7.33 10.46
CA TRP A 165 9.52 8.37 9.45
C TRP A 165 9.43 9.78 10.03
N THR A 166 10.11 10.03 11.19
CA THR A 166 10.12 11.34 11.86
C THR A 166 11.51 11.68 12.38
N TYR A 167 11.78 12.98 12.46
CA TYR A 167 12.98 13.52 13.09
C TYR A 167 12.71 14.88 13.71
N THR A 168 13.33 15.17 14.84
CA THR A 168 13.21 16.47 15.50
C THR A 168 14.59 17.09 15.66
N TRP A 169 14.78 18.27 15.07
CA TRP A 169 15.93 19.11 15.33
C TRP A 169 15.67 19.90 16.60
N THR A 170 16.57 19.79 17.52
CA THR A 170 16.58 20.53 18.76
C THR A 170 17.69 21.59 18.74
N GLU A 171 17.62 22.57 19.61
CA GLU A 171 18.65 23.62 19.76
C GLU A 171 18.96 24.39 18.48
N LEU A 172 17.98 24.52 17.58
CA LEU A 172 18.13 25.34 16.38
C LEU A 172 18.27 26.83 16.79
N PRO A 173 19.18 27.63 16.18
CA PRO A 173 19.20 29.06 16.40
C PRO A 173 17.84 29.68 16.10
N LYS A 174 17.26 30.42 17.06
CA LYS A 174 15.96 31.08 16.81
C LYS A 174 16.12 32.33 15.96
N TYR A 175 17.20 33.07 16.14
CA TYR A 175 17.40 34.37 15.50
C TYR A 175 18.66 34.38 14.64
N SER A 176 18.58 35.01 13.47
CA SER A 176 19.72 35.40 12.65
C SER A 176 20.41 36.65 13.23
N ASP A 177 19.63 37.52 13.85
CA ASP A 177 20.08 38.67 14.65
C ASP A 177 19.27 38.76 15.94
N VAL A 178 19.89 38.38 17.05
CA VAL A 178 19.25 38.38 18.39
C VAL A 178 18.91 39.81 18.84
N ALA A 179 19.76 40.77 18.52
CA ALA A 179 19.55 42.17 18.94
C ALA A 179 18.36 42.81 18.19
N ALA A 180 18.18 42.48 16.94
CA ALA A 180 17.07 42.95 16.13
C ALA A 180 15.80 42.05 16.22
N ASN A 181 15.85 40.93 16.95
CA ASN A 181 14.80 39.91 16.99
C ASN A 181 14.42 39.40 15.61
N THR A 182 15.38 39.29 14.69
CA THR A 182 15.14 38.76 13.36
C THR A 182 15.23 37.22 13.42
N GLU A 183 14.08 36.55 13.31
CA GLU A 183 14.02 35.10 13.38
C GLU A 183 14.51 34.46 12.07
N TYR A 184 15.13 33.26 12.15
CA TYR A 184 15.37 32.41 11.00
C TYR A 184 14.05 31.85 10.47
N VAL A 185 13.93 31.76 9.15
CA VAL A 185 12.83 31.08 8.47
C VAL A 185 13.28 29.67 8.12
N TYR A 186 12.77 28.68 8.85
CA TYR A 186 13.06 27.28 8.58
C TYR A 186 12.08 26.68 7.59
N THR A 187 12.61 25.91 6.64
CA THR A 187 11.82 25.14 5.66
C THR A 187 12.43 23.77 5.50
N VAL A 188 11.71 22.83 4.87
CA VAL A 188 12.25 21.50 4.56
C VAL A 188 12.15 21.21 3.08
N LYS A 189 13.06 20.36 2.60
CA LYS A 189 13.09 19.87 1.21
C LYS A 189 13.44 18.40 1.20
N GLU A 190 12.62 17.57 0.56
CA GLU A 190 12.98 16.19 0.25
C GLU A 190 14.04 16.18 -0.87
N VAL A 191 15.11 15.42 -0.65
CA VAL A 191 16.16 15.19 -1.64
C VAL A 191 15.76 13.95 -2.44
N ASP A 192 15.85 14.01 -3.77
CA ASP A 192 15.59 12.88 -4.67
C ASP A 192 14.22 12.21 -4.43
N VAL A 193 13.14 12.95 -4.75
CA VAL A 193 11.78 12.41 -4.67
C VAL A 193 11.68 11.09 -5.43
N PRO A 194 11.18 10.00 -4.81
CA PRO A 194 11.13 8.69 -5.46
C PRO A 194 10.33 8.71 -6.76
N ALA A 195 10.80 7.94 -7.76
CA ALA A 195 10.18 7.92 -9.08
C ALA A 195 8.69 7.56 -9.02
N GLY A 196 7.86 8.37 -9.67
CA GLY A 196 6.41 8.22 -9.73
C GLY A 196 5.66 8.88 -8.56
N TYR A 197 6.36 9.37 -7.53
CA TYR A 197 5.75 10.14 -6.46
C TYR A 197 5.72 11.63 -6.76
N ILE A 198 4.70 12.29 -6.24
CA ILE A 198 4.57 13.75 -6.21
C ILE A 198 4.71 14.19 -4.77
N VAL A 199 5.70 15.06 -4.49
CA VAL A 199 5.92 15.58 -3.14
C VAL A 199 5.10 16.84 -2.90
N SER A 200 4.57 16.97 -1.69
CA SER A 200 3.96 18.19 -1.16
C SER A 200 4.34 18.38 0.30
N TYR A 201 4.23 19.61 0.78
CA TYR A 201 4.63 20.00 2.12
C TYR A 201 3.46 20.64 2.84
N VAL A 202 3.13 20.11 4.02
CA VAL A 202 2.14 20.69 4.93
C VAL A 202 2.88 21.15 6.19
N LYS A 203 2.63 22.37 6.61
CA LYS A 203 3.23 22.96 7.80
C LYS A 203 2.20 23.09 8.89
N LYS A 204 2.53 22.65 10.08
CA LYS A 204 1.66 22.67 11.26
C LYS A 204 2.39 23.37 12.39
N ASN A 205 1.72 24.29 13.08
CA ASN A 205 2.28 24.89 14.29
C ASN A 205 2.32 23.90 15.47
N ALA A 206 2.85 24.30 16.60
CA ALA A 206 2.95 23.46 17.79
C ALA A 206 1.62 22.87 18.29
N SER A 207 0.50 23.52 17.99
CA SER A 207 -0.85 22.99 18.30
C SER A 207 -1.42 22.04 17.24
N GLY A 208 -0.66 21.74 16.17
CA GLY A 208 -1.07 20.86 15.09
C GLY A 208 -1.94 21.51 14.02
N THR A 209 -2.13 22.84 14.07
CA THR A 209 -2.91 23.58 13.08
C THR A 209 -2.06 23.85 11.84
N THR A 210 -2.62 23.61 10.65
CA THR A 210 -1.97 23.93 9.38
C THR A 210 -1.77 25.44 9.25
N VAL A 211 -0.57 25.84 8.85
CA VAL A 211 -0.18 27.24 8.63
C VAL A 211 0.23 27.48 7.18
N THR A 212 0.04 28.70 6.70
CA THR A 212 0.39 29.13 5.32
C THR A 212 1.76 29.78 5.26
N ALA A 213 2.32 30.21 6.41
CA ALA A 213 3.66 30.78 6.49
C ALA A 213 4.74 29.84 5.92
N GLU A 214 5.89 30.36 5.52
CA GLU A 214 7.00 29.53 5.04
C GLU A 214 7.55 28.62 6.12
N ASP A 215 7.67 29.11 7.36
CA ASP A 215 8.05 28.34 8.53
C ASP A 215 6.81 27.74 9.23
N ALA A 216 6.99 26.57 9.83
CA ALA A 216 5.99 25.94 10.69
C ALA A 216 5.83 26.64 12.06
N GLY A 217 6.74 27.57 12.41
CA GLY A 217 6.80 28.27 13.68
C GLY A 217 7.52 27.49 14.78
N GLU A 218 7.66 28.10 15.94
CA GLU A 218 8.33 27.49 17.10
C GLU A 218 7.65 26.17 17.49
N ASN A 219 8.46 25.10 17.68
CA ASN A 219 8.00 23.73 17.93
C ASN A 219 7.03 23.19 16.84
N GLY A 220 7.08 23.77 15.67
CA GLY A 220 6.21 23.37 14.56
C GLY A 220 6.69 22.11 13.83
N VAL A 221 5.78 21.54 13.03
CA VAL A 221 5.98 20.29 12.29
C VAL A 221 5.88 20.55 10.80
N PHE A 222 6.85 20.05 10.05
CA PHE A 222 6.81 19.92 8.60
C PHE A 222 6.37 18.51 8.24
N GLU A 223 5.25 18.37 7.58
CA GLU A 223 4.80 17.11 7.01
C GLU A 223 5.22 17.04 5.55
N VAL A 224 6.13 16.13 5.22
CA VAL A 224 6.56 15.84 3.84
C VAL A 224 5.69 14.70 3.33
N ARG A 225 4.78 14.99 2.42
CA ARG A 225 3.81 14.04 1.87
C ARG A 225 4.19 13.64 0.46
N ASN A 226 4.36 12.33 0.23
CA ASN A 226 4.52 11.77 -1.11
C ASN A 226 3.26 11.02 -1.51
N SER A 227 2.66 11.44 -2.62
CA SER A 227 1.48 10.82 -3.20
C SER A 227 1.86 10.02 -4.44
N TYR A 228 1.33 8.81 -4.54
CA TYR A 228 1.50 7.90 -5.68
C TYR A 228 0.15 7.33 -6.10
N THR A 229 -0.18 7.46 -7.38
CA THR A 229 -1.40 6.85 -7.92
C THR A 229 -1.09 5.40 -8.30
N THR A 230 -1.77 4.45 -7.66
CA THR A 230 -1.63 3.02 -7.94
C THR A 230 -2.02 2.69 -9.38
N GLN A 231 -1.37 1.67 -9.95
CA GLN A 231 -1.64 1.23 -11.30
C GLN A 231 -2.96 0.49 -11.36
N LYS A 232 -3.80 0.87 -12.34
CA LYS A 232 -5.08 0.25 -12.62
C LYS A 232 -5.21 -0.08 -14.10
N GLY A 233 -6.14 -0.95 -14.42
CA GLY A 233 -6.46 -1.31 -15.80
C GLY A 233 -7.74 -2.14 -15.87
N ASP A 234 -7.95 -2.78 -17.01
CA ASP A 234 -9.19 -3.42 -17.36
C ASP A 234 -8.95 -4.91 -17.72
N ILE A 235 -9.98 -5.73 -17.57
CA ILE A 235 -10.03 -7.11 -18.07
C ILE A 235 -11.20 -7.18 -19.06
N GLU A 236 -10.91 -7.56 -20.29
CA GLU A 236 -11.95 -7.85 -21.29
C GLU A 236 -12.44 -9.28 -21.14
N VAL A 237 -13.72 -9.49 -21.42
CA VAL A 237 -14.34 -10.82 -21.46
C VAL A 237 -15.08 -10.98 -22.78
N GLU A 238 -14.81 -12.08 -23.48
CA GLU A 238 -15.49 -12.47 -24.70
C GLU A 238 -16.17 -13.84 -24.53
N LYS A 239 -17.42 -13.96 -24.94
CA LYS A 239 -18.17 -15.22 -24.92
C LYS A 239 -18.16 -15.90 -26.27
N LYS A 240 -17.94 -17.23 -26.28
CA LYS A 240 -18.05 -18.10 -27.45
C LYS A 240 -18.96 -19.30 -27.18
N TRP A 241 -19.70 -19.71 -28.21
CA TRP A 241 -20.56 -20.89 -28.22
C TRP A 241 -20.04 -21.90 -29.24
N VAL A 242 -19.99 -23.18 -28.87
CA VAL A 242 -19.42 -24.26 -29.72
C VAL A 242 -20.25 -25.54 -29.58
N GLY A 243 -20.47 -26.22 -30.70
CA GLY A 243 -20.95 -27.61 -30.72
C GLY A 243 -22.46 -27.80 -30.82
N ASP A 244 -23.23 -26.72 -30.74
CA ASP A 244 -24.65 -26.75 -31.10
C ASP A 244 -24.87 -26.19 -32.52
N ASN A 245 -26.12 -26.21 -32.98
CA ASN A 245 -26.51 -25.71 -34.29
C ASN A 245 -27.19 -24.33 -34.21
N LEU A 246 -27.08 -23.64 -33.07
CA LEU A 246 -27.70 -22.35 -32.86
C LEU A 246 -26.75 -21.24 -33.34
N ALA A 247 -27.31 -20.14 -33.83
CA ALA A 247 -26.54 -18.93 -34.02
C ALA A 247 -26.21 -18.30 -32.64
N ALA A 248 -25.07 -17.60 -32.52
CA ALA A 248 -24.69 -17.00 -31.27
C ALA A 248 -25.78 -16.11 -30.65
N ASP A 249 -26.51 -15.39 -31.50
CA ASP A 249 -27.58 -14.47 -31.09
C ASP A 249 -28.87 -15.15 -30.62
N ASP A 250 -29.00 -16.45 -30.82
CA ASP A 250 -30.15 -17.25 -30.36
C ASP A 250 -29.96 -17.80 -28.95
N HIS A 251 -28.76 -17.65 -28.38
CA HIS A 251 -28.48 -18.04 -26.99
C HIS A 251 -29.00 -17.01 -25.99
N SER A 252 -29.37 -17.51 -24.82
CA SER A 252 -29.73 -16.65 -23.69
C SER A 252 -28.51 -15.90 -23.13
N ALA A 253 -28.75 -14.71 -22.59
CA ALA A 253 -27.72 -13.95 -21.90
C ALA A 253 -27.08 -14.75 -20.76
N ILE A 254 -25.79 -14.58 -20.58
CA ILE A 254 -25.06 -15.13 -19.45
C ILE A 254 -24.59 -14.03 -18.51
N THR A 255 -24.33 -14.40 -17.27
CA THR A 255 -23.68 -13.53 -16.28
C THR A 255 -22.34 -14.12 -15.91
N VAL A 256 -21.28 -13.29 -15.96
CA VAL A 256 -19.95 -13.67 -15.50
C VAL A 256 -19.58 -12.85 -14.27
N THR A 257 -19.00 -13.52 -13.27
CA THR A 257 -18.50 -12.90 -12.02
C THR A 257 -16.99 -12.82 -12.11
N LEU A 258 -16.43 -11.65 -11.71
CA LEU A 258 -14.99 -11.45 -11.60
C LEU A 258 -14.47 -12.06 -10.30
N TYR A 259 -13.35 -12.76 -10.38
CA TYR A 259 -12.59 -13.29 -9.25
C TYR A 259 -11.23 -12.57 -9.17
N LYS A 260 -10.83 -12.23 -7.96
CA LYS A 260 -9.55 -11.65 -7.63
C LYS A 260 -8.77 -12.66 -6.78
N ASN A 261 -7.60 -13.11 -7.26
CA ASN A 261 -6.79 -14.12 -6.58
C ASN A 261 -7.59 -15.37 -6.14
N GLY A 262 -8.53 -15.81 -7.00
CA GLY A 262 -9.40 -16.97 -6.74
C GLY A 262 -10.62 -16.69 -5.85
N VAL A 263 -10.81 -15.47 -5.35
CA VAL A 263 -11.95 -15.07 -4.53
C VAL A 263 -12.95 -14.28 -5.36
N ALA A 264 -14.23 -14.64 -5.28
CA ALA A 264 -15.30 -13.93 -5.97
C ALA A 264 -15.42 -12.49 -5.48
N THR A 265 -15.56 -11.57 -6.44
CA THR A 265 -15.87 -10.16 -6.15
C THR A 265 -17.36 -9.89 -6.35
N ALA A 266 -17.81 -8.67 -6.00
CA ALA A 266 -19.17 -8.24 -6.31
C ALA A 266 -19.35 -7.75 -7.78
N LYS A 267 -18.25 -7.71 -8.56
CA LYS A 267 -18.32 -7.24 -9.96
C LYS A 267 -18.83 -8.35 -10.88
N THR A 268 -19.84 -8.05 -11.65
CA THR A 268 -20.45 -8.97 -12.65
C THR A 268 -20.62 -8.26 -13.98
N LEU A 269 -20.63 -9.04 -15.07
CA LEU A 269 -20.98 -8.59 -16.41
C LEU A 269 -22.08 -9.47 -16.98
N LYS A 270 -23.04 -8.87 -17.64
CA LYS A 270 -24.00 -9.56 -18.49
C LYS A 270 -23.47 -9.55 -19.92
N LEU A 271 -23.37 -10.73 -20.53
CA LEU A 271 -22.97 -10.89 -21.92
C LEU A 271 -24.15 -11.45 -22.73
N ASP A 272 -24.50 -10.76 -23.80
CA ASP A 272 -25.59 -11.13 -24.70
C ASP A 272 -25.36 -10.53 -26.11
N LYS A 273 -26.29 -10.73 -26.99
CA LYS A 273 -26.25 -10.20 -28.37
C LYS A 273 -26.18 -8.66 -28.44
N THR A 274 -26.70 -7.94 -27.45
CA THR A 274 -26.74 -6.47 -27.48
C THR A 274 -25.36 -5.84 -27.27
N ASN A 275 -24.45 -6.56 -26.62
CA ASN A 275 -23.05 -6.16 -26.43
C ASN A 275 -22.06 -7.00 -27.24
N ASN A 276 -22.58 -7.72 -28.28
CA ASN A 276 -21.78 -8.61 -29.14
C ASN A 276 -21.01 -9.66 -28.34
N TRP A 277 -21.59 -10.14 -27.24
CA TRP A 277 -21.02 -11.17 -26.38
C TRP A 277 -19.68 -10.73 -25.74
N LYS A 278 -19.49 -9.45 -25.53
CA LYS A 278 -18.28 -8.86 -24.93
C LYS A 278 -18.62 -7.92 -23.77
N GLY A 279 -17.68 -7.80 -22.85
CA GLY A 279 -17.79 -6.87 -21.74
C GLY A 279 -16.41 -6.59 -21.13
N THR A 280 -16.34 -5.54 -20.32
CA THR A 280 -15.07 -5.11 -19.72
C THR A 280 -15.28 -4.82 -18.24
N PHE A 281 -14.47 -5.44 -17.39
CA PHE A 281 -14.32 -5.04 -16.01
C PHE A 281 -13.29 -3.93 -15.95
N THR A 282 -13.69 -2.74 -15.51
CA THR A 282 -12.85 -1.55 -15.51
C THR A 282 -12.37 -1.16 -14.13
N ASP A 283 -11.31 -0.32 -14.08
CA ASP A 283 -10.75 0.27 -12.85
C ASP A 283 -10.28 -0.79 -11.84
N LEU A 284 -9.65 -1.85 -12.33
CA LEU A 284 -9.10 -2.91 -11.50
C LEU A 284 -7.67 -2.58 -11.07
N ASP A 285 -7.34 -2.85 -9.81
CA ASP A 285 -5.99 -2.69 -9.30
C ASP A 285 -5.03 -3.70 -9.95
N LYS A 286 -3.83 -3.24 -10.32
CA LYS A 286 -2.79 -4.14 -10.87
C LYS A 286 -2.12 -4.97 -9.79
N TYR A 287 -1.89 -4.37 -8.63
CA TYR A 287 -1.15 -5.00 -7.53
C TYR A 287 -1.97 -5.03 -6.24
N GLU A 288 -1.65 -5.99 -5.40
CA GLU A 288 -2.08 -6.07 -4.00
C GLU A 288 -0.87 -6.43 -3.14
N ASN A 289 -0.49 -5.53 -2.21
CA ASN A 289 0.73 -5.67 -1.40
C ASN A 289 1.98 -5.96 -2.24
N GLY A 290 2.08 -5.35 -3.42
CA GLY A 290 3.18 -5.46 -4.37
C GLY A 290 3.21 -6.77 -5.17
N VAL A 291 2.21 -7.62 -5.04
CA VAL A 291 2.04 -8.82 -5.85
C VAL A 291 1.02 -8.51 -6.94
N GLU A 292 1.34 -8.86 -8.19
CA GLU A 292 0.41 -8.67 -9.29
C GLU A 292 -0.83 -9.55 -9.08
N ILE A 293 -2.01 -8.94 -9.25
CA ILE A 293 -3.29 -9.61 -9.02
C ILE A 293 -3.59 -10.52 -10.21
N SER A 294 -3.93 -11.78 -9.92
CA SER A 294 -4.47 -12.71 -10.89
C SER A 294 -5.98 -12.59 -10.92
N TYR A 295 -6.52 -12.17 -12.06
CA TYR A 295 -7.95 -12.09 -12.30
C TYR A 295 -8.44 -13.30 -13.09
N SER A 296 -9.62 -13.82 -12.72
CA SER A 296 -10.32 -14.85 -13.47
C SER A 296 -11.82 -14.55 -13.50
N VAL A 297 -12.53 -15.24 -14.38
CA VAL A 297 -13.99 -15.09 -14.45
C VAL A 297 -14.66 -16.46 -14.35
N ARG A 298 -15.88 -16.47 -13.85
CA ARG A 298 -16.76 -17.64 -13.89
C ARG A 298 -18.15 -17.22 -14.31
N GLU A 299 -18.75 -17.97 -15.21
CA GLU A 299 -20.13 -17.75 -15.57
C GLU A 299 -21.09 -18.51 -14.64
N THR A 300 -22.33 -18.04 -14.57
CA THR A 300 -23.45 -18.85 -14.03
C THR A 300 -23.66 -20.05 -14.94
N GLU A 301 -23.81 -21.22 -14.35
CA GLU A 301 -23.99 -22.48 -15.07
C GLU A 301 -25.10 -22.38 -16.14
N VAL A 302 -24.81 -22.89 -17.33
CA VAL A 302 -25.71 -22.95 -18.45
C VAL A 302 -25.99 -24.42 -18.77
N ALA A 303 -27.23 -24.81 -18.64
CA ALA A 303 -27.66 -26.21 -18.87
C ALA A 303 -27.23 -26.73 -20.25
N ASN A 304 -26.76 -27.97 -20.30
CA ASN A 304 -26.23 -28.64 -21.47
C ASN A 304 -24.95 -28.08 -22.07
N TYR A 305 -24.24 -27.22 -21.36
CA TYR A 305 -22.95 -26.69 -21.78
C TYR A 305 -21.89 -26.86 -20.72
N VAL A 306 -20.67 -27.14 -21.14
CA VAL A 306 -19.48 -27.14 -20.32
C VAL A 306 -18.68 -25.86 -20.59
N ALA A 307 -18.50 -25.06 -19.57
CA ALA A 307 -17.74 -23.82 -19.66
C ALA A 307 -16.23 -24.07 -19.56
N SER A 308 -15.45 -23.35 -20.39
CA SER A 308 -14.00 -23.28 -20.29
C SER A 308 -13.55 -21.83 -20.42
N TYR A 309 -12.36 -21.53 -19.88
CA TYR A 309 -11.83 -20.18 -19.76
C TYR A 309 -10.41 -20.13 -20.31
N ALA A 310 -10.12 -19.21 -21.23
CA ALA A 310 -8.81 -19.07 -21.85
C ALA A 310 -8.38 -17.58 -21.96
N PRO A 311 -7.32 -17.16 -21.26
CA PRO A 311 -6.61 -17.92 -20.24
C PRO A 311 -7.49 -18.23 -19.03
N ALA A 312 -7.13 -19.22 -18.22
CA ALA A 312 -7.88 -19.57 -17.01
C ALA A 312 -7.84 -18.43 -15.96
N SER A 313 -6.80 -17.63 -16.00
CA SER A 313 -6.65 -16.35 -15.29
C SER A 313 -5.69 -15.45 -16.07
N GLY A 314 -5.79 -14.14 -15.86
CA GLY A 314 -4.95 -13.14 -16.52
C GLY A 314 -4.64 -11.95 -15.61
N SER A 315 -3.84 -11.04 -16.13
CA SER A 315 -3.52 -9.74 -15.54
C SER A 315 -4.33 -8.63 -16.20
N ILE A 316 -4.33 -7.43 -15.66
CA ILE A 316 -4.96 -6.28 -16.33
C ILE A 316 -4.40 -6.11 -17.74
N GLY A 317 -5.27 -5.80 -18.68
CA GLY A 317 -4.96 -5.72 -20.13
C GLY A 317 -5.21 -7.00 -20.89
N ASP A 318 -5.48 -8.12 -20.21
CA ASP A 318 -5.80 -9.39 -20.87
C ASP A 318 -7.28 -9.49 -21.27
N THR A 319 -7.54 -10.34 -22.27
CA THR A 319 -8.89 -10.76 -22.66
C THR A 319 -9.10 -12.21 -22.24
N ILE A 320 -10.13 -12.49 -21.45
CA ILE A 320 -10.52 -13.84 -21.05
C ILE A 320 -11.68 -14.31 -21.95
N VAL A 321 -11.46 -15.36 -22.71
CA VAL A 321 -12.50 -15.98 -23.53
C VAL A 321 -13.21 -17.04 -22.73
N VAL A 322 -14.53 -16.91 -22.59
CA VAL A 322 -15.43 -17.89 -21.97
C VAL A 322 -16.08 -18.69 -23.08
N THR A 323 -15.74 -19.99 -23.22
CA THR A 323 -16.28 -20.86 -24.24
C THR A 323 -17.24 -21.86 -23.61
N ASN A 324 -18.49 -21.89 -24.10
CA ASN A 324 -19.44 -22.94 -23.77
C ASN A 324 -19.49 -23.97 -24.91
N THR A 325 -19.14 -25.20 -24.57
CA THR A 325 -19.20 -26.33 -25.46
C THR A 325 -20.48 -27.14 -25.19
N TYR A 326 -21.30 -27.35 -26.20
CA TYR A 326 -22.52 -28.11 -26.05
C TYR A 326 -22.21 -29.56 -25.69
N ALA A 327 -22.73 -30.01 -24.57
CA ALA A 327 -22.53 -31.35 -24.03
C ALA A 327 -23.78 -31.77 -23.24
N PRO A 328 -24.89 -32.09 -23.93
CA PRO A 328 -26.11 -32.52 -23.27
C PRO A 328 -25.90 -33.86 -22.56
N ALA A 329 -26.75 -34.17 -21.61
CA ALA A 329 -26.86 -35.50 -21.06
C ALA A 329 -27.35 -36.47 -22.15
N LYS A 330 -27.11 -37.76 -22.01
CA LYS A 330 -27.43 -38.79 -22.99
C LYS A 330 -28.12 -39.98 -22.34
N LEU A 331 -29.17 -40.48 -23.02
CA LEU A 331 -29.77 -41.77 -22.75
C LEU A 331 -29.43 -42.70 -23.88
N VAL A 332 -28.78 -43.82 -23.60
CA VAL A 332 -28.50 -44.89 -24.57
C VAL A 332 -29.45 -46.06 -24.33
N LEU A 333 -30.35 -46.30 -25.30
CA LEU A 333 -31.23 -47.47 -25.31
C LEU A 333 -30.60 -48.59 -26.12
N THR A 334 -30.50 -49.76 -25.54
CA THR A 334 -30.05 -50.97 -26.23
C THR A 334 -31.15 -52.02 -26.21
N LYS A 335 -31.40 -52.71 -27.35
CA LYS A 335 -32.36 -53.79 -27.47
C LYS A 335 -31.68 -55.04 -27.97
N THR A 336 -31.98 -56.16 -27.30
CA THR A 336 -31.64 -57.52 -27.72
C THR A 336 -32.91 -58.32 -27.84
N VAL A 337 -33.02 -59.10 -28.92
CA VAL A 337 -34.16 -59.96 -29.19
C VAL A 337 -33.66 -61.41 -29.36
N ALA A 338 -34.16 -62.33 -28.53
CA ALA A 338 -33.80 -63.73 -28.53
C ALA A 338 -35.05 -64.58 -28.93
N GLY A 339 -34.85 -65.78 -29.48
CA GLY A 339 -35.92 -66.69 -29.85
C GLY A 339 -36.22 -66.76 -31.33
N GLY A 340 -35.29 -66.31 -32.17
CA GLY A 340 -35.36 -66.47 -33.61
C GLY A 340 -36.25 -65.48 -34.37
N VAL A 341 -36.68 -64.42 -33.72
CA VAL A 341 -37.38 -63.31 -34.36
C VAL A 341 -36.48 -62.63 -35.39
N SER A 342 -36.97 -62.37 -36.59
CA SER A 342 -36.19 -61.70 -37.61
C SER A 342 -35.96 -60.21 -37.27
N LYS A 343 -34.86 -59.62 -37.80
CA LYS A 343 -34.62 -58.21 -37.69
C LYS A 343 -35.82 -57.39 -38.17
N THR A 344 -36.35 -57.72 -39.31
CA THR A 344 -37.48 -56.99 -39.93
C THR A 344 -38.75 -57.04 -39.07
N ASP A 345 -39.11 -58.21 -38.52
CA ASP A 345 -40.29 -58.33 -37.68
C ASP A 345 -40.15 -57.61 -36.39
N ALA A 346 -38.95 -57.63 -35.78
CA ALA A 346 -38.62 -56.86 -34.56
C ALA A 346 -38.76 -55.36 -34.84
N GLU A 347 -38.20 -54.85 -35.93
CA GLU A 347 -38.21 -53.40 -36.25
C GLU A 347 -39.62 -52.90 -36.63
N GLN A 348 -40.44 -53.72 -37.20
CA GLN A 348 -41.82 -53.36 -37.50
C GLN A 348 -42.71 -53.30 -36.27
N THR A 349 -42.40 -54.07 -35.24
CA THR A 349 -43.27 -54.27 -34.08
C THR A 349 -42.84 -53.49 -32.87
N ILE A 350 -41.56 -53.58 -32.45
CA ILE A 350 -41.10 -53.09 -31.12
C ILE A 350 -41.02 -51.57 -31.08
N ARG A 351 -41.60 -50.99 -30.05
CA ARG A 351 -41.66 -49.56 -29.82
C ARG A 351 -41.30 -49.22 -28.37
N PHE A 352 -40.58 -48.11 -28.20
CA PHE A 352 -40.26 -47.53 -26.91
C PHE A 352 -40.91 -46.18 -26.73
N GLU A 353 -41.39 -45.87 -25.55
CA GLU A 353 -41.78 -44.52 -25.10
C GLU A 353 -40.78 -44.10 -24.06
N VAL A 354 -40.17 -42.94 -24.28
CA VAL A 354 -39.30 -42.26 -23.28
C VAL A 354 -40.08 -41.08 -22.74
N VAL A 355 -40.25 -41.04 -21.43
CA VAL A 355 -40.95 -39.96 -20.71
C VAL A 355 -39.95 -39.18 -19.91
N GLU A 356 -39.85 -37.86 -20.11
CA GLU A 356 -39.16 -36.97 -19.22
C GLU A 356 -40.06 -36.71 -18.00
N ASP A 357 -39.71 -37.24 -16.84
CA ASP A 357 -40.62 -37.28 -15.70
C ASP A 357 -40.96 -35.88 -15.17
N ALA A 358 -40.02 -34.92 -15.26
CA ALA A 358 -40.24 -33.55 -14.80
C ALA A 358 -41.28 -32.78 -15.59
N THR A 359 -41.37 -33.03 -16.91
CA THR A 359 -42.28 -32.29 -17.81
C THR A 359 -43.47 -33.15 -18.25
N GLY A 360 -43.40 -34.48 -18.09
CA GLY A 360 -44.33 -35.44 -18.64
C GLY A 360 -44.27 -35.55 -20.15
N THR A 361 -43.22 -35.00 -20.79
CA THR A 361 -43.02 -35.06 -22.24
C THR A 361 -42.73 -36.49 -22.66
N LYS A 362 -43.46 -36.98 -23.69
CA LYS A 362 -43.35 -38.34 -24.21
C LYS A 362 -42.80 -38.33 -25.63
N THR A 363 -41.77 -39.14 -25.87
CA THR A 363 -41.21 -39.35 -27.19
C THR A 363 -41.22 -40.85 -27.50
N THR A 364 -41.77 -41.21 -28.64
CA THR A 364 -41.85 -42.62 -29.08
C THR A 364 -40.80 -42.91 -30.14
N TYR A 365 -40.15 -44.05 -30.02
CA TYR A 365 -39.11 -44.53 -30.90
C TYR A 365 -39.54 -45.94 -31.44
N SER A 366 -39.44 -46.10 -32.73
CA SER A 366 -39.51 -47.43 -33.34
C SER A 366 -38.14 -48.11 -33.24
N LEU A 367 -38.10 -49.46 -33.12
CA LEU A 367 -36.81 -50.15 -33.14
C LEU A 367 -36.08 -49.95 -34.48
N ALA A 368 -36.81 -49.63 -35.56
CA ALA A 368 -36.23 -49.25 -36.85
C ALA A 368 -35.46 -47.91 -36.81
N ASP A 369 -35.65 -47.05 -35.76
CA ASP A 369 -34.90 -45.80 -35.54
C ASP A 369 -33.54 -46.03 -34.85
N PHE A 370 -33.26 -47.32 -34.50
CA PHE A 370 -32.01 -47.69 -33.80
C PHE A 370 -30.99 -48.20 -34.83
N SER A 371 -29.73 -47.99 -34.56
CA SER A 371 -28.61 -48.59 -35.28
C SER A 371 -28.52 -50.08 -34.91
N TYR A 372 -28.46 -50.98 -35.90
CA TYR A 372 -28.35 -52.41 -35.69
C TYR A 372 -26.90 -52.89 -35.90
N ASP A 373 -26.33 -53.54 -34.90
CA ASP A 373 -25.04 -54.24 -35.02
C ASP A 373 -25.29 -55.72 -35.33
N THR A 374 -24.86 -56.18 -36.54
CA THR A 374 -25.02 -57.54 -37.03
C THR A 374 -24.21 -58.58 -36.27
N ALA A 375 -23.09 -58.19 -35.65
CA ALA A 375 -22.19 -59.06 -34.89
C ALA A 375 -22.80 -59.40 -33.53
N SER A 376 -23.20 -58.39 -32.75
CA SER A 376 -23.85 -58.58 -31.49
C SER A 376 -25.32 -58.80 -31.49
N LYS A 377 -25.98 -58.63 -32.68
CA LYS A 377 -27.42 -58.67 -32.86
C LYS A 377 -28.19 -57.75 -31.91
N THR A 378 -27.68 -56.57 -31.72
CA THR A 378 -28.24 -55.53 -30.83
C THR A 378 -28.62 -54.29 -31.64
N TRP A 379 -29.69 -53.64 -31.19
CA TRP A 379 -30.10 -52.31 -31.66
C TRP A 379 -29.68 -51.29 -30.58
N THR A 380 -29.11 -50.15 -30.97
CA THR A 380 -28.70 -49.09 -30.09
C THR A 380 -29.19 -47.74 -30.59
N LYS A 381 -29.75 -46.94 -29.69
CA LYS A 381 -30.13 -45.55 -29.94
C LYS A 381 -29.56 -44.63 -28.88
N GLU A 382 -28.81 -43.61 -29.30
CA GLU A 382 -28.39 -42.53 -28.47
C GLU A 382 -29.39 -41.37 -28.56
N ILE A 383 -29.84 -40.87 -27.44
CA ILE A 383 -30.81 -39.78 -27.30
C ILE A 383 -30.14 -38.69 -26.48
N SER A 384 -29.92 -37.50 -27.09
CA SER A 384 -29.51 -36.30 -26.34
C SER A 384 -30.71 -35.79 -25.55
N CYS A 385 -30.51 -35.49 -24.27
CA CYS A 385 -31.57 -35.09 -23.36
C CYS A 385 -31.05 -34.15 -22.27
N ASN A 386 -31.95 -33.60 -21.46
CA ASN A 386 -31.57 -32.86 -20.24
C ASN A 386 -31.18 -33.83 -19.13
N ALA A 387 -30.41 -33.36 -18.17
CA ALA A 387 -30.24 -34.07 -16.90
C ALA A 387 -31.60 -34.19 -16.19
N GLY A 388 -31.86 -35.32 -15.57
CA GLY A 388 -33.11 -35.53 -14.87
C GLY A 388 -33.54 -37.00 -14.78
N SER A 389 -34.76 -37.23 -14.34
CA SER A 389 -35.37 -38.57 -14.26
C SER A 389 -36.18 -38.86 -15.51
N TYR A 390 -36.01 -40.04 -15.99
CA TYR A 390 -36.69 -40.55 -17.19
C TYR A 390 -37.32 -41.93 -16.92
N THR A 391 -38.49 -42.13 -17.47
CA THR A 391 -39.16 -43.42 -17.53
C THR A 391 -39.12 -43.94 -18.95
N VAL A 392 -38.55 -45.12 -19.16
CA VAL A 392 -38.49 -45.80 -20.46
C VAL A 392 -39.46 -46.98 -20.45
N ASN A 393 -40.39 -46.98 -21.36
CA ASN A 393 -41.42 -48.04 -21.50
C ASN A 393 -41.27 -48.79 -22.86
N GLU A 394 -41.20 -50.07 -22.83
CA GLU A 394 -41.47 -50.87 -24.04
C GLU A 394 -42.94 -51.00 -24.22
N ILE A 395 -43.53 -50.20 -25.14
CA ILE A 395 -44.98 -50.06 -25.30
C ILE A 395 -45.57 -51.01 -26.32
N ALA A 396 -44.75 -51.60 -27.22
CA ALA A 396 -45.20 -52.61 -28.19
C ALA A 396 -44.11 -53.66 -28.32
N SER A 397 -44.51 -54.95 -28.20
CA SER A 397 -43.58 -56.09 -28.22
C SER A 397 -44.18 -57.40 -28.72
N ASP A 398 -45.40 -57.38 -29.22
CA ASP A 398 -46.12 -58.60 -29.71
C ASP A 398 -45.80 -58.86 -31.18
N VAL A 399 -44.85 -59.77 -31.41
CA VAL A 399 -44.35 -60.12 -32.75
C VAL A 399 -45.19 -61.27 -33.30
N ASP A 400 -45.71 -61.11 -34.50
CA ASP A 400 -46.57 -62.12 -35.16
C ASP A 400 -45.88 -63.48 -35.36
N GLY A 401 -46.53 -64.60 -35.02
CA GLY A 401 -45.95 -65.93 -35.06
C GLY A 401 -45.04 -66.31 -33.88
N TYR A 402 -44.96 -65.44 -32.87
CA TYR A 402 -44.16 -65.68 -31.64
C TYR A 402 -44.94 -65.33 -30.36
N THR A 403 -44.66 -66.10 -29.30
CA THR A 403 -45.13 -65.78 -27.96
C THR A 403 -43.97 -65.07 -27.17
N LEU A 404 -44.23 -63.90 -26.65
CA LEU A 404 -43.28 -63.20 -25.79
C LEU A 404 -43.23 -63.91 -24.42
N SER A 405 -42.13 -64.58 -24.10
CA SER A 405 -41.98 -65.34 -22.86
C SER A 405 -41.38 -64.52 -21.73
N LYS A 406 -40.53 -63.53 -22.03
CA LYS A 406 -39.91 -62.70 -21.01
C LYS A 406 -39.43 -61.41 -21.59
N ILE A 407 -39.59 -60.29 -20.78
CA ILE A 407 -38.89 -59.01 -20.93
C ILE A 407 -38.10 -58.76 -19.74
N THR A 408 -36.81 -58.39 -19.92
CA THR A 408 -35.93 -57.88 -18.83
C THR A 408 -35.25 -56.58 -19.27
N TYR A 409 -34.92 -55.77 -18.32
CA TYR A 409 -34.09 -54.59 -18.56
C TYR A 409 -32.96 -54.46 -17.53
N VAL A 410 -31.89 -53.76 -17.88
CA VAL A 410 -30.74 -53.42 -17.06
C VAL A 410 -30.51 -51.91 -17.19
N VAL A 411 -30.37 -51.21 -16.06
CA VAL A 411 -30.00 -49.81 -16.01
C VAL A 411 -28.55 -49.72 -15.52
N ASP A 412 -27.68 -49.06 -16.28
CA ASP A 412 -26.27 -48.78 -15.93
C ASP A 412 -25.50 -50.00 -15.31
N ALA A 413 -25.62 -51.16 -15.98
CA ALA A 413 -25.00 -52.41 -15.58
C ALA A 413 -25.42 -52.96 -14.19
N GLN A 414 -26.59 -52.55 -13.68
CA GLN A 414 -27.17 -53.11 -12.46
C GLN A 414 -27.75 -54.54 -12.72
N THR A 415 -28.34 -55.11 -11.69
CA THR A 415 -29.00 -56.43 -11.85
C THR A 415 -30.22 -56.32 -12.79
N ALA A 416 -30.37 -57.31 -13.68
CA ALA A 416 -31.50 -57.36 -14.58
C ALA A 416 -32.84 -57.47 -13.82
N VAL A 417 -33.79 -56.65 -14.24
CA VAL A 417 -35.13 -56.59 -13.67
C VAL A 417 -36.12 -57.09 -14.72
N GLU A 418 -37.08 -57.88 -14.32
CA GLU A 418 -38.18 -58.31 -15.21
C GLU A 418 -39.24 -57.20 -15.26
N GLY A 419 -39.62 -56.82 -16.48
CA GLY A 419 -40.63 -55.79 -16.70
C GLY A 419 -40.40 -55.00 -17.98
N LYS A 420 -41.41 -54.16 -18.31
CA LYS A 420 -41.42 -53.29 -19.48
C LYS A 420 -41.06 -51.84 -19.21
N THR A 421 -40.97 -51.47 -17.96
CA THR A 421 -40.78 -50.08 -17.50
C THR A 421 -39.50 -49.94 -16.69
N ALA A 422 -38.57 -49.19 -17.18
CA ALA A 422 -37.33 -48.82 -16.48
C ALA A 422 -37.37 -47.35 -16.07
N SER A 423 -36.93 -47.06 -14.83
CA SER A 423 -36.65 -45.69 -14.36
C SER A 423 -35.17 -45.47 -14.33
N VAL A 424 -34.72 -44.34 -14.83
CA VAL A 424 -33.29 -43.94 -14.90
C VAL A 424 -33.14 -42.48 -14.51
N VAL A 425 -32.10 -42.19 -13.77
CA VAL A 425 -31.70 -40.81 -13.42
C VAL A 425 -30.40 -40.48 -14.15
N ILE A 426 -30.40 -39.40 -14.93
CA ILE A 426 -29.26 -39.01 -15.75
C ILE A 426 -28.69 -37.71 -15.12
N GLY A 427 -27.42 -37.75 -14.71
CA GLY A 427 -26.72 -36.58 -14.23
C GLY A 427 -26.39 -35.58 -15.34
N ASP A 428 -26.01 -34.37 -14.96
CA ASP A 428 -25.59 -33.36 -15.92
C ASP A 428 -24.36 -33.83 -16.70
N HIS A 429 -24.42 -33.65 -18.04
CA HIS A 429 -23.40 -34.14 -19.00
C HIS A 429 -23.12 -35.65 -18.94
N ALA A 430 -23.91 -36.42 -18.20
CA ALA A 430 -23.70 -37.85 -18.02
C ALA A 430 -24.41 -38.66 -19.12
N THR A 431 -23.97 -39.91 -19.26
CA THR A 431 -24.63 -40.91 -20.09
C THR A 431 -25.20 -42.00 -19.20
N ALA A 432 -26.49 -42.30 -19.37
CA ALA A 432 -27.11 -43.46 -18.72
C ALA A 432 -27.53 -44.48 -19.81
N ASN A 433 -27.46 -45.75 -19.46
CA ASN A 433 -27.73 -46.84 -20.35
C ASN A 433 -28.93 -47.65 -19.85
N VAL A 434 -29.88 -47.95 -20.74
CA VAL A 434 -31.01 -48.86 -20.48
C VAL A 434 -31.00 -49.92 -21.54
N ALA A 435 -30.75 -51.17 -21.15
CA ALA A 435 -30.68 -52.32 -22.07
C ALA A 435 -31.85 -53.27 -21.85
N TYR A 436 -32.68 -53.43 -22.86
CA TYR A 436 -33.84 -54.35 -22.88
C TYR A 436 -33.47 -55.63 -23.58
N THR A 437 -33.96 -56.78 -23.05
CA THR A 437 -33.88 -58.10 -23.68
C THR A 437 -35.24 -58.75 -23.68
N ASN A 438 -35.74 -59.11 -24.90
CA ASN A 438 -36.93 -59.86 -25.04
C ASN A 438 -36.56 -61.28 -25.43
N LYS A 439 -37.27 -62.28 -24.85
CA LYS A 439 -37.20 -63.67 -25.22
C LYS A 439 -38.54 -64.12 -25.80
N TYR A 440 -38.50 -64.70 -26.97
CA TYR A 440 -39.65 -65.19 -27.67
C TYR A 440 -39.55 -66.67 -27.88
N ASP A 441 -40.74 -67.34 -27.89
CA ASP A 441 -40.90 -68.72 -28.29
C ASP A 441 -41.74 -68.74 -29.55
N LYS A 442 -41.25 -69.44 -30.58
CA LYS A 442 -41.97 -69.54 -31.86
C LYS A 442 -43.27 -70.40 -31.72
N ILE A 443 -44.38 -69.86 -32.21
CA ILE A 443 -45.64 -70.59 -32.21
C ILE A 443 -45.53 -71.75 -33.21
N THR A 444 -45.53 -72.96 -32.70
CA THR A 444 -45.61 -74.15 -33.52
C THR A 444 -47.10 -74.52 -33.69
N THR A 445 -47.64 -74.32 -34.87
CA THR A 445 -48.94 -74.94 -35.24
C THR A 445 -48.72 -76.43 -35.46
N GLU A 446 -49.21 -77.27 -34.50
CA GLU A 446 -49.37 -78.71 -34.84
C GLU A 446 -50.33 -78.84 -36.01
N THR A 447 -49.84 -79.31 -37.15
CA THR A 447 -50.66 -79.73 -38.26
C THR A 447 -51.27 -81.06 -37.86
N THR A 448 -52.55 -81.03 -37.45
CA THR A 448 -53.38 -82.21 -37.29
C THR A 448 -53.74 -82.79 -38.65
#